data_acaecd9ec6672e9d2b249df4ed6e7a2b
#
_entry.id   acaecd9ec6672e9d2b249df4ed6e7a2b
#
_cell.length_a   1.000
_cell.length_b   1.000
_cell.length_c   1.000
_cell.angle_alpha   90.00
_cell.angle_beta   90.00
_cell.angle_gamma   90.00
#
_symmetry.space_group_name_H-M   'P 1'
#
loop_
_entity.id
_entity.type
_entity.pdbx_description
1 polymer ?
#
loop_
_entity_poly.entity_id
_entity_poly.type
_entity_poly.pdbx_seq_one_letter_code
_entity_poly.pdbx_strand_id
1 'polypeptide(L)'
;MKNIENFLKPVLIVFLFASFLSCKNDKSEKTETEVAMPKDTATAVAVFEPFKVIGIKHKIADYDKWRKEYDAHDSMRMAYGISHYMIGRGIDDSNTIMVIDKINDVPKAKEFSMLPNLKDKMKKAGVIGMPEFTYYEVIRNDNTQIDQKDRLMVTHRVKDFDAWLKVYDAEGTAKRVEEGLIDRGLARSADDPNMVTIVFAITDMKKAKASITAEAKKKLMMDAGVEGAPQMFFYKVME
;
A
#
# COMPACT_ATOMS: atom_id res chain seq x y z
N MET A 1 30.48 -58.69 -4.67
CA MET A 1 31.72 -58.93 -5.45
C MET A 1 32.20 -57.56 -5.97
N LYS A 2 33.47 -57.26 -5.53
CA LYS A 2 34.44 -56.26 -6.03
C LYS A 2 34.00 -54.78 -5.91
N ASN A 3 34.42 -54.00 -4.89
CA ASN A 3 35.73 -53.42 -4.53
C ASN A 3 36.48 -52.75 -5.67
N ILE A 4 36.83 -51.48 -5.43
CA ILE A 4 38.18 -50.84 -5.53
C ILE A 4 37.92 -49.33 -5.33
N GLU A 5 38.17 -48.69 -4.24
CA GLU A 5 39.36 -48.15 -3.54
C GLU A 5 40.24 -47.20 -4.38
N ASN A 6 40.40 -46.02 -3.75
CA ASN A 6 41.61 -45.20 -3.65
C ASN A 6 42.01 -44.27 -4.82
N PHE A 7 42.19 -42.94 -4.56
CA PHE A 7 43.51 -42.38 -4.23
C PHE A 7 43.43 -40.90 -3.79
N LEU A 8 43.84 -40.69 -2.56
CA LEU A 8 44.30 -39.42 -2.02
C LEU A 8 45.69 -39.09 -2.54
N LYS A 9 45.96 -37.81 -2.88
CA LYS A 9 47.32 -37.23 -2.73
C LYS A 9 47.25 -35.72 -2.48
N PRO A 10 47.93 -35.22 -1.42
CA PRO A 10 48.09 -33.80 -1.17
C PRO A 10 49.32 -33.27 -1.87
N VAL A 11 49.23 -32.04 -2.43
CA VAL A 11 50.41 -31.32 -2.89
C VAL A 11 50.71 -30.18 -1.91
N LEU A 12 51.83 -30.36 -1.25
CA LEU A 12 52.50 -29.41 -0.38
C LEU A 12 53.33 -28.48 -1.25
N ILE A 13 53.13 -27.15 -1.22
CA ILE A 13 54.05 -26.19 -1.78
C ILE A 13 54.58 -25.26 -0.68
N VAL A 14 55.90 -25.32 -0.59
CA VAL A 14 56.79 -24.73 0.39
C VAL A 14 56.97 -23.23 0.13
N PHE A 15 56.93 -22.46 1.19
CA PHE A 15 57.32 -21.03 1.25
C PHE A 15 58.82 -20.88 1.05
N LEU A 16 59.23 -19.90 0.26
CA LEU A 16 60.58 -19.35 0.28
C LEU A 16 60.51 -17.87 0.68
N PHE A 17 61.07 -17.59 1.84
CA PHE A 17 61.43 -16.24 2.31
C PHE A 17 62.64 -15.74 1.56
N ALA A 18 62.57 -14.52 1.07
CA ALA A 18 63.78 -13.75 0.75
C ALA A 18 63.65 -12.35 1.32
N SER A 19 64.40 -12.10 2.36
CA SER A 19 64.62 -10.79 2.99
C SER A 19 65.67 -10.03 2.19
N PHE A 20 65.40 -8.76 1.87
CA PHE A 20 66.44 -7.79 1.56
C PHE A 20 66.22 -6.50 2.34
N LEU A 21 67.16 -6.26 3.24
CA LEU A 21 67.42 -4.93 3.82
C LEU A 21 68.27 -4.10 2.79
N SER A 22 68.00 -2.81 2.63
CA SER A 22 68.99 -1.80 2.86
C SER A 22 68.67 -0.44 2.22
N CYS A 23 68.81 0.59 3.05
CA CYS A 23 69.32 1.95 2.88
C CYS A 23 68.54 3.05 2.16
N LYS A 24 68.06 3.97 2.99
CA LYS A 24 68.33 5.45 3.07
C LYS A 24 68.75 6.16 1.78
N ASN A 25 67.97 7.13 1.30
CA ASN A 25 68.15 8.57 1.54
C ASN A 25 67.23 9.45 0.66
N ASP A 26 66.77 10.54 1.30
CA ASP A 26 66.47 11.90 0.82
C ASP A 26 65.27 12.19 -0.09
N LYS A 27 64.35 12.92 0.56
CA LYS A 27 63.59 14.11 0.15
C LYS A 27 63.06 14.21 -1.31
N SER A 28 61.74 14.05 -1.42
CA SER A 28 60.89 15.01 -2.10
C SER A 28 59.45 14.83 -1.65
N GLU A 29 58.94 15.88 -1.03
CA GLU A 29 57.55 16.06 -0.60
C GLU A 29 56.66 16.08 -1.85
N LYS A 30 55.84 15.06 -2.06
CA LYS A 30 54.63 15.11 -2.92
C LYS A 30 53.46 14.66 -2.08
N THR A 31 52.66 15.65 -1.73
CA THR A 31 51.34 15.47 -1.15
C THR A 31 50.48 14.62 -2.10
N GLU A 32 50.34 13.33 -1.80
CA GLU A 32 49.29 12.50 -2.37
C GLU A 32 48.01 12.82 -1.61
N THR A 33 47.12 13.51 -2.31
CA THR A 33 45.75 13.71 -1.85
C THR A 33 45.06 12.38 -1.96
N GLU A 34 44.90 11.70 -0.83
CA GLU A 34 44.04 10.50 -0.70
C GLU A 34 42.60 10.92 -1.01
N VAL A 35 42.15 10.58 -2.22
CA VAL A 35 40.76 10.75 -2.62
C VAL A 35 39.96 9.71 -1.84
N ALA A 36 39.36 10.15 -0.74
CA ALA A 36 38.39 9.35 -0.01
C ALA A 36 37.25 8.97 -0.93
N MET A 37 37.14 7.69 -1.28
CA MET A 37 35.98 7.13 -1.95
C MET A 37 34.74 7.42 -1.09
N PRO A 38 33.67 7.95 -1.67
CA PRO A 38 32.44 8.14 -0.93
C PRO A 38 31.94 6.76 -0.44
N LYS A 39 31.80 6.66 0.86
CA LYS A 39 31.21 5.51 1.54
C LYS A 39 29.78 5.41 0.99
N ASP A 40 29.49 4.37 0.22
CA ASP A 40 28.15 4.06 -0.22
C ASP A 40 27.23 4.02 1.00
N THR A 41 26.49 5.10 1.17
CA THR A 41 25.39 5.13 2.14
C THR A 41 24.26 4.32 1.48
N ALA A 42 24.24 3.03 1.72
CA ALA A 42 23.09 2.20 1.38
C ALA A 42 21.87 2.86 2.02
N THR A 43 21.07 3.53 1.20
CA THR A 43 19.78 4.07 1.62
C THR A 43 18.96 2.87 2.07
N ALA A 44 18.77 2.73 3.38
CA ALA A 44 17.92 1.70 3.94
C ALA A 44 16.54 1.86 3.31
N VAL A 45 16.12 0.90 2.50
CA VAL A 45 14.76 0.85 1.98
C VAL A 45 13.84 0.76 3.20
N ALA A 46 13.08 1.81 3.46
CA ALA A 46 12.15 1.84 4.58
C ALA A 46 11.17 0.67 4.39
N VAL A 47 11.22 -0.28 5.31
CA VAL A 47 10.27 -1.41 5.32
C VAL A 47 8.90 -0.83 5.62
N PHE A 48 7.93 -1.14 4.77
CA PHE A 48 6.54 -0.71 4.98
C PHE A 48 5.99 -1.37 6.25
N GLU A 49 5.50 -0.56 7.20
CA GLU A 49 4.81 -1.04 8.38
C GLU A 49 3.28 -1.01 8.15
N PRO A 50 2.59 -2.14 8.30
CA PRO A 50 1.14 -2.18 8.21
C PRO A 50 0.48 -1.24 9.22
N PHE A 51 -0.60 -0.58 8.79
CA PHE A 51 -1.37 0.30 9.66
C PHE A 51 -2.87 0.09 9.47
N LYS A 52 -3.68 0.56 10.44
CA LYS A 52 -5.12 0.36 10.42
C LYS A 52 -5.84 1.64 10.03
N VAL A 53 -6.96 1.47 9.33
CA VAL A 53 -7.84 2.58 8.93
C VAL A 53 -9.31 2.21 9.14
N ILE A 54 -10.13 3.24 9.35
CA ILE A 54 -11.57 3.17 9.21
C ILE A 54 -11.98 3.81 7.89
N GLY A 55 -12.76 3.10 7.08
CA GLY A 55 -13.45 3.62 5.92
C GLY A 55 -14.89 3.97 6.27
N ILE A 56 -15.34 5.17 5.92
CA ILE A 56 -16.70 5.63 6.19
C ILE A 56 -17.31 6.11 4.87
N LYS A 57 -18.19 5.27 4.28
CA LYS A 57 -18.87 5.60 3.03
C LYS A 57 -20.29 6.05 3.30
N HIS A 58 -20.69 7.20 2.75
CA HIS A 58 -22.01 7.75 2.95
C HIS A 58 -22.40 8.75 1.85
N LYS A 59 -23.68 9.06 1.76
CA LYS A 59 -24.20 10.13 0.90
C LYS A 59 -24.35 11.41 1.70
N ILE A 60 -24.19 12.55 1.01
CA ILE A 60 -24.34 13.89 1.57
C ILE A 60 -25.26 14.74 0.71
N ALA A 61 -25.89 15.72 1.31
CA ALA A 61 -26.72 16.70 0.59
C ALA A 61 -25.89 17.80 -0.08
N ASP A 62 -24.83 18.26 0.60
CA ASP A 62 -23.97 19.36 0.18
C ASP A 62 -22.55 19.15 0.70
N TYR A 63 -21.55 19.22 -0.19
CA TYR A 63 -20.15 18.95 0.14
C TYR A 63 -19.53 20.00 1.06
N ASP A 64 -19.75 21.29 0.77
CA ASP A 64 -19.10 22.38 1.50
C ASP A 64 -19.63 22.47 2.94
N LYS A 65 -20.93 22.25 3.11
CA LYS A 65 -21.53 22.15 4.44
C LYS A 65 -21.00 20.95 5.18
N TRP A 66 -20.95 19.79 4.55
CA TRP A 66 -20.45 18.55 5.14
C TRP A 66 -18.98 18.69 5.52
N ARG A 67 -18.14 19.23 4.66
CA ARG A 67 -16.71 19.41 4.89
C ARG A 67 -16.43 20.28 6.13
N LYS A 68 -17.14 21.39 6.29
CA LYS A 68 -17.03 22.26 7.47
C LYS A 68 -17.36 21.52 8.77
N GLU A 69 -18.45 20.74 8.77
CA GLU A 69 -18.85 19.96 9.95
C GLU A 69 -17.87 18.79 10.20
N TYR A 70 -17.36 18.15 9.16
CA TYR A 70 -16.32 17.12 9.29
C TYR A 70 -15.05 17.68 9.94
N ASP A 71 -14.55 18.82 9.46
CA ASP A 71 -13.35 19.47 10.01
C ASP A 71 -13.57 19.92 11.46
N ALA A 72 -14.75 20.46 11.79
CA ALA A 72 -15.11 20.87 13.15
C ALA A 72 -15.14 19.73 14.18
N HIS A 73 -15.17 18.48 13.72
CA HIS A 73 -15.21 17.30 14.60
C HIS A 73 -13.86 16.59 14.73
N ASP A 74 -12.76 17.21 14.30
CA ASP A 74 -11.43 16.60 14.36
C ASP A 74 -11.00 16.23 15.79
N SER A 75 -11.20 17.11 16.77
CA SER A 75 -10.88 16.83 18.18
C SER A 75 -11.63 15.62 18.73
N MET A 76 -12.87 15.40 18.29
CA MET A 76 -13.66 14.24 18.69
C MET A 76 -13.09 12.94 18.10
N ARG A 77 -12.64 12.96 16.82
CA ARG A 77 -11.97 11.82 16.19
C ARG A 77 -10.65 11.50 16.90
N MET A 78 -9.84 12.52 17.14
CA MET A 78 -8.55 12.37 17.85
C MET A 78 -8.68 11.77 19.25
N ALA A 79 -9.75 12.10 19.99
CA ALA A 79 -10.02 11.51 21.31
C ALA A 79 -10.21 9.99 21.26
N TYR A 80 -10.62 9.44 20.11
CA TYR A 80 -10.74 8.00 19.86
C TYR A 80 -9.55 7.41 19.08
N GLY A 81 -8.45 8.16 18.96
CA GLY A 81 -7.26 7.72 18.22
C GLY A 81 -7.48 7.62 16.71
N ILE A 82 -8.40 8.44 16.18
CA ILE A 82 -8.74 8.52 14.75
C ILE A 82 -8.18 9.81 14.20
N SER A 83 -7.37 9.74 13.13
CA SER A 83 -6.77 10.89 12.48
C SER A 83 -7.05 10.87 10.98
N HIS A 84 -7.30 12.05 10.43
CA HIS A 84 -7.57 12.20 9.00
C HIS A 84 -6.47 11.62 8.12
N TYR A 85 -6.85 10.89 7.07
CA TYR A 85 -5.92 10.36 6.07
C TYR A 85 -6.31 10.77 4.65
N MET A 86 -7.57 10.59 4.23
CA MET A 86 -8.01 10.91 2.87
C MET A 86 -9.53 11.04 2.79
N ILE A 87 -10.00 11.95 1.94
CA ILE A 87 -11.39 12.02 1.51
C ILE A 87 -11.45 11.72 0.01
N GLY A 88 -12.33 10.81 -0.37
CA GLY A 88 -12.71 10.52 -1.74
C GLY A 88 -14.13 10.99 -2.04
N ARG A 89 -14.32 11.63 -3.18
CA ARG A 89 -15.64 12.04 -3.68
C ARG A 89 -15.97 11.21 -4.92
N GLY A 90 -17.14 10.57 -4.95
CA GLY A 90 -17.55 9.70 -6.06
C GLY A 90 -17.54 10.44 -7.41
N ILE A 91 -17.07 9.75 -8.46
CA ILE A 91 -17.05 10.28 -9.84
C ILE A 91 -18.43 10.12 -10.47
N ASP A 92 -19.05 8.96 -10.31
CA ASP A 92 -20.37 8.68 -10.89
C ASP A 92 -21.51 9.35 -10.08
N ASP A 93 -21.32 9.52 -8.77
CA ASP A 93 -22.23 10.25 -7.88
C ASP A 93 -21.40 11.13 -6.92
N SER A 94 -21.28 12.39 -7.23
CA SER A 94 -20.47 13.35 -6.46
C SER A 94 -21.01 13.64 -5.04
N ASN A 95 -22.19 13.14 -4.71
CA ASN A 95 -22.75 13.20 -3.37
C ASN A 95 -22.40 11.96 -2.52
N THR A 96 -21.74 10.95 -3.10
CA THR A 96 -21.16 9.84 -2.36
C THR A 96 -19.74 10.18 -1.90
N ILE A 97 -19.51 10.13 -0.59
CA ILE A 97 -18.22 10.42 0.05
C ILE A 97 -17.66 9.12 0.65
N MET A 98 -16.36 8.94 0.49
CA MET A 98 -15.55 7.97 1.22
C MET A 98 -14.53 8.72 2.06
N VAL A 99 -14.64 8.62 3.37
CA VAL A 99 -13.60 9.07 4.30
C VAL A 99 -12.74 7.89 4.66
N ILE A 100 -11.43 8.04 4.61
CA ILE A 100 -10.45 7.08 5.16
C ILE A 100 -9.67 7.83 6.23
N ASP A 101 -9.76 7.36 7.46
CA ASP A 101 -9.03 7.90 8.60
C ASP A 101 -8.12 6.81 9.20
N LYS A 102 -6.90 7.17 9.61
CA LYS A 102 -6.02 6.25 10.35
C LYS A 102 -6.59 6.04 11.74
N ILE A 103 -6.45 4.82 12.26
CA ILE A 103 -6.90 4.46 13.60
C ILE A 103 -5.78 3.77 14.37
N ASN A 104 -5.66 4.08 15.66
CA ASN A 104 -4.70 3.42 16.54
C ASN A 104 -5.21 2.05 16.97
N ASP A 105 -6.55 1.92 17.14
CA ASP A 105 -7.19 0.75 17.71
C ASP A 105 -8.58 0.52 17.10
N VAL A 106 -8.86 -0.70 16.62
CA VAL A 106 -10.14 -1.05 15.99
C VAL A 106 -11.30 -1.03 16.99
N PRO A 107 -11.20 -1.61 18.20
CA PRO A 107 -12.23 -1.50 19.22
C PRO A 107 -12.65 -0.06 19.51
N LYS A 108 -11.71 0.87 19.75
CA LYS A 108 -12.02 2.28 19.98
C LYS A 108 -12.68 2.96 18.78
N ALA A 109 -12.24 2.63 17.56
CA ALA A 109 -12.88 3.14 16.36
C ALA A 109 -14.32 2.61 16.19
N LYS A 110 -14.59 1.36 16.61
CA LYS A 110 -15.94 0.81 16.67
C LYS A 110 -16.81 1.52 17.72
N GLU A 111 -16.27 1.82 18.90
CA GLU A 111 -16.96 2.64 19.91
C GLU A 111 -17.35 4.01 19.35
N PHE A 112 -16.39 4.68 18.66
CA PHE A 112 -16.65 5.96 18.00
C PHE A 112 -17.81 5.87 17.00
N SER A 113 -17.85 4.84 16.15
CA SER A 113 -18.89 4.67 15.12
C SER A 113 -20.29 4.44 15.72
N MET A 114 -20.36 4.00 16.97
CA MET A 114 -21.63 3.73 17.69
C MET A 114 -22.07 4.88 18.59
N LEU A 115 -21.31 5.97 18.69
CA LEU A 115 -21.67 7.09 19.57
C LEU A 115 -23.02 7.71 19.18
N PRO A 116 -23.96 7.86 20.10
CA PRO A 116 -25.26 8.48 19.79
C PRO A 116 -25.14 9.88 19.20
N ASN A 117 -24.22 10.69 19.74
CA ASN A 117 -24.01 12.06 19.27
C ASN A 117 -23.33 12.13 17.87
N LEU A 118 -22.62 11.08 17.43
CA LEU A 118 -22.05 11.02 16.08
C LEU A 118 -23.15 11.03 15.02
N LYS A 119 -24.21 10.24 15.25
CA LYS A 119 -25.37 10.20 14.34
C LYS A 119 -26.03 11.57 14.18
N ASP A 120 -26.20 12.29 15.28
CA ASP A 120 -26.79 13.65 15.23
C ASP A 120 -25.89 14.64 14.51
N LYS A 121 -24.57 14.56 14.73
CA LYS A 121 -23.58 15.37 14.05
C LYS A 121 -23.56 15.09 12.55
N MET A 122 -23.57 13.81 12.14
CA MET A 122 -23.64 13.43 10.73
C MET A 122 -24.93 13.93 10.07
N LYS A 123 -26.07 13.83 10.75
CA LYS A 123 -27.35 14.39 10.28
C LYS A 123 -27.27 15.92 10.11
N LYS A 124 -26.69 16.63 11.07
CA LYS A 124 -26.47 18.09 11.00
C LYS A 124 -25.56 18.45 9.83
N ALA A 125 -24.52 17.65 9.57
CA ALA A 125 -23.62 17.80 8.43
C ALA A 125 -24.31 17.54 7.07
N GLY A 126 -25.53 17.01 7.06
CA GLY A 126 -26.26 16.69 5.84
C GLY A 126 -25.99 15.29 5.29
N VAL A 127 -25.51 14.36 6.11
CA VAL A 127 -25.42 12.95 5.75
C VAL A 127 -26.81 12.36 5.53
N ILE A 128 -26.97 11.64 4.41
CA ILE A 128 -28.23 11.03 3.96
C ILE A 128 -28.11 9.50 4.15
N GLY A 129 -29.11 8.93 4.79
CA GLY A 129 -29.15 7.48 5.06
C GLY A 129 -28.21 7.04 6.17
N MET A 130 -27.84 5.77 6.16
CA MET A 130 -26.92 5.21 7.15
C MET A 130 -25.51 5.14 6.57
N PRO A 131 -24.48 5.66 7.27
CA PRO A 131 -23.08 5.48 6.87
C PRO A 131 -22.69 4.00 6.94
N GLU A 132 -21.87 3.57 6.02
CA GLU A 132 -21.20 2.27 6.03
C GLU A 132 -19.82 2.45 6.66
N PHE A 133 -19.54 1.70 7.73
CA PHE A 133 -18.25 1.69 8.41
C PHE A 133 -17.53 0.38 8.12
N THR A 134 -16.29 0.46 7.66
CA THR A 134 -15.43 -0.70 7.41
C THR A 134 -14.06 -0.46 8.03
N TYR A 135 -13.47 -1.48 8.63
CA TYR A 135 -12.17 -1.41 9.28
C TYR A 135 -11.17 -2.23 8.49
N TYR A 136 -10.00 -1.65 8.19
CA TYR A 136 -9.01 -2.28 7.34
C TYR A 136 -7.64 -2.32 8.02
N GLU A 137 -6.88 -3.36 7.70
CA GLU A 137 -5.44 -3.41 7.86
C GLU A 137 -4.82 -3.17 6.48
N VAL A 138 -4.12 -2.04 6.35
CA VAL A 138 -3.39 -1.68 5.13
C VAL A 138 -2.05 -2.40 5.17
N ILE A 139 -1.83 -3.28 4.20
CA ILE A 139 -0.65 -4.14 4.10
C ILE A 139 0.33 -3.71 3.01
N ARG A 140 -0.12 -2.88 2.06
CA ARG A 140 0.72 -2.20 1.08
C ARG A 140 0.17 -0.80 0.84
N ASN A 141 1.05 0.18 0.75
CA ASN A 141 0.66 1.56 0.45
C ASN A 141 1.80 2.29 -0.25
N ASP A 142 1.50 2.87 -1.40
CA ASP A 142 2.41 3.75 -2.13
C ASP A 142 1.98 5.20 -1.94
N ASN A 143 2.78 5.96 -1.18
CA ASN A 143 2.57 7.38 -0.88
C ASN A 143 3.31 8.31 -1.85
N THR A 144 3.93 7.79 -2.91
CA THR A 144 4.62 8.61 -3.90
C THR A 144 3.67 9.66 -4.46
N GLN A 145 4.11 10.91 -4.48
CA GLN A 145 3.32 12.02 -5.03
C GLN A 145 3.10 11.80 -6.53
N ILE A 146 1.84 11.92 -6.94
CA ILE A 146 1.40 11.81 -8.34
C ILE A 146 0.31 12.83 -8.63
N ASP A 147 0.21 13.28 -9.86
CA ASP A 147 -0.80 14.28 -10.28
C ASP A 147 -2.22 13.70 -10.41
N GLN A 148 -2.32 12.37 -10.65
CA GLN A 148 -3.60 11.70 -10.80
C GLN A 148 -4.38 11.76 -9.50
N LYS A 149 -5.56 12.38 -9.53
CA LYS A 149 -6.50 12.42 -8.38
C LYS A 149 -7.60 11.36 -8.47
N ASP A 150 -7.87 10.84 -9.68
CA ASP A 150 -8.89 9.83 -9.89
C ASP A 150 -8.40 8.46 -9.38
N ARG A 151 -9.27 7.76 -8.67
CA ARG A 151 -9.00 6.47 -8.04
C ARG A 151 -10.08 5.45 -8.36
N LEU A 152 -9.66 4.21 -8.36
CA LEU A 152 -10.55 3.04 -8.34
C LEU A 152 -10.26 2.25 -7.07
N MET A 153 -11.29 2.03 -6.25
CA MET A 153 -11.28 1.07 -5.16
C MET A 153 -12.03 -0.18 -5.62
N VAL A 154 -11.40 -1.33 -5.50
CA VAL A 154 -11.99 -2.64 -5.81
C VAL A 154 -12.02 -3.46 -4.53
N THR A 155 -13.20 -3.89 -4.10
CA THR A 155 -13.37 -4.73 -2.92
C THR A 155 -14.03 -6.04 -3.32
N HIS A 156 -13.46 -7.16 -2.92
CA HIS A 156 -14.00 -8.49 -3.16
C HIS A 156 -13.55 -9.49 -2.10
N ARG A 157 -14.33 -10.56 -1.95
CA ARG A 157 -13.96 -11.70 -1.12
C ARG A 157 -13.12 -12.68 -1.92
N VAL A 158 -12.14 -13.30 -1.27
CA VAL A 158 -11.31 -14.37 -1.84
C VAL A 158 -11.42 -15.63 -0.98
N LYS A 159 -11.22 -16.80 -1.58
CA LYS A 159 -11.22 -18.08 -0.86
C LYS A 159 -10.02 -18.21 0.08
N ASP A 160 -8.87 -17.78 -0.39
CA ASP A 160 -7.60 -17.79 0.33
C ASP A 160 -6.79 -16.57 -0.09
N PHE A 161 -6.41 -15.75 0.89
CA PHE A 161 -5.70 -14.50 0.64
C PHE A 161 -4.31 -14.72 0.05
N ASP A 162 -3.55 -15.68 0.58
CA ASP A 162 -2.16 -15.89 0.17
C ASP A 162 -2.07 -16.49 -1.24
N ALA A 163 -3.01 -17.37 -1.58
CA ALA A 163 -3.12 -17.90 -2.94
C ALA A 163 -3.51 -16.80 -3.94
N TRP A 164 -4.50 -15.98 -3.58
CA TRP A 164 -4.93 -14.84 -4.39
C TRP A 164 -3.79 -13.82 -4.59
N LEU A 165 -3.06 -13.49 -3.51
CA LEU A 165 -1.98 -12.52 -3.56
C LEU A 165 -0.87 -12.93 -4.52
N LYS A 166 -0.53 -14.23 -4.58
CA LYS A 166 0.44 -14.77 -5.55
C LYS A 166 0.02 -14.51 -6.99
N VAL A 167 -1.27 -14.68 -7.31
CA VAL A 167 -1.81 -14.42 -8.65
C VAL A 167 -1.81 -12.92 -8.96
N TYR A 168 -2.22 -12.09 -7.99
CA TYR A 168 -2.19 -10.63 -8.11
C TYR A 168 -0.77 -10.10 -8.36
N ASP A 169 0.23 -10.62 -7.64
CA ASP A 169 1.62 -10.25 -7.80
C ASP A 169 2.20 -10.76 -9.13
N ALA A 170 1.82 -11.97 -9.57
CA ALA A 170 2.25 -12.55 -10.84
C ALA A 170 1.72 -11.78 -12.06
N GLU A 171 0.52 -11.18 -11.99
CA GLU A 171 0.03 -10.27 -13.04
C GLU A 171 0.96 -9.07 -13.22
N GLY A 172 1.50 -8.55 -12.13
CA GLY A 172 2.53 -7.51 -12.11
C GLY A 172 2.01 -6.08 -12.34
N THR A 173 2.76 -5.12 -11.80
CA THR A 173 2.44 -3.68 -11.89
C THR A 173 2.50 -3.17 -13.33
N ALA A 174 3.44 -3.68 -14.16
CA ALA A 174 3.58 -3.27 -15.56
C ALA A 174 2.30 -3.53 -16.36
N LYS A 175 1.66 -4.69 -16.15
CA LYS A 175 0.39 -5.02 -16.81
C LYS A 175 -0.72 -4.06 -16.41
N ARG A 176 -0.83 -3.74 -15.13
CA ARG A 176 -1.84 -2.79 -14.62
C ARG A 176 -1.61 -1.37 -15.14
N VAL A 177 -0.36 -0.94 -15.31
CA VAL A 177 -0.03 0.36 -15.92
C VAL A 177 -0.47 0.42 -17.39
N GLU A 178 -0.27 -0.65 -18.18
CA GLU A 178 -0.81 -0.75 -19.55
C GLU A 178 -2.34 -0.61 -19.59
N GLU A 179 -3.00 -1.11 -18.56
CA GLU A 179 -4.45 -1.04 -18.35
C GLU A 179 -4.94 0.32 -17.79
N GLY A 180 -4.03 1.27 -17.61
CA GLY A 180 -4.35 2.62 -17.10
C GLY A 180 -4.48 2.71 -15.59
N LEU A 181 -3.87 1.77 -14.84
CA LEU A 181 -3.95 1.66 -13.39
C LEU A 181 -2.55 1.67 -12.75
N ILE A 182 -2.37 2.46 -11.69
CA ILE A 182 -1.16 2.45 -10.86
C ILE A 182 -1.56 1.96 -9.46
N ASP A 183 -0.84 0.96 -8.95
CA ASP A 183 -1.06 0.44 -7.59
C ASP A 183 -0.84 1.54 -6.55
N ARG A 184 -1.79 1.71 -5.62
CA ARG A 184 -1.70 2.69 -4.53
C ARG A 184 -1.86 2.06 -3.16
N GLY A 185 -2.66 1.02 -3.04
CA GLY A 185 -2.90 0.39 -1.75
C GLY A 185 -3.49 -1.00 -1.87
N LEU A 186 -3.18 -1.82 -0.87
CA LEU A 186 -3.78 -3.13 -0.66
C LEU A 186 -4.10 -3.26 0.82
N ALA A 187 -5.33 -3.62 1.13
CA ALA A 187 -5.81 -3.78 2.48
C ALA A 187 -6.68 -5.02 2.63
N ARG A 188 -6.83 -5.48 3.85
CA ARG A 188 -7.76 -6.55 4.24
C ARG A 188 -8.75 -6.00 5.26
N SER A 189 -9.96 -6.51 5.27
CA SER A 189 -10.90 -6.18 6.34
C SER A 189 -10.39 -6.75 7.68
N ALA A 190 -10.49 -5.96 8.74
CA ALA A 190 -10.17 -6.41 10.09
C ALA A 190 -11.18 -7.42 10.64
N ASP A 191 -12.40 -7.43 10.08
CA ASP A 191 -13.49 -8.34 10.50
C ASP A 191 -13.51 -9.64 9.68
N ASP A 192 -13.00 -9.60 8.44
CA ASP A 192 -12.89 -10.77 7.55
C ASP A 192 -11.60 -10.68 6.72
N PRO A 193 -10.53 -11.37 7.13
CA PRO A 193 -9.24 -11.29 6.44
C PRO A 193 -9.25 -11.74 4.96
N ASN A 194 -10.30 -12.41 4.51
CA ASN A 194 -10.48 -12.78 3.13
C ASN A 194 -11.28 -11.74 2.30
N MET A 195 -11.75 -10.67 2.95
CA MET A 195 -12.27 -9.50 2.25
C MET A 195 -11.13 -8.55 1.91
N VAL A 196 -10.79 -8.44 0.63
CA VAL A 196 -9.64 -7.69 0.11
C VAL A 196 -10.10 -6.40 -0.54
N THR A 197 -9.36 -5.34 -0.32
CA THR A 197 -9.57 -4.03 -0.96
C THR A 197 -8.28 -3.57 -1.62
N ILE A 198 -8.35 -3.26 -2.91
CA ILE A 198 -7.24 -2.72 -3.69
C ILE A 198 -7.58 -1.29 -4.09
N VAL A 199 -6.60 -0.40 -4.05
CA VAL A 199 -6.75 0.98 -4.52
C VAL A 199 -5.75 1.24 -5.63
N PHE A 200 -6.26 1.77 -6.75
CA PHE A 200 -5.48 2.20 -7.90
C PHE A 200 -5.63 3.71 -8.14
N ALA A 201 -4.58 4.37 -8.61
CA ALA A 201 -4.70 5.62 -9.33
C ALA A 201 -5.02 5.34 -10.80
N ILE A 202 -5.86 6.16 -11.40
CA ILE A 202 -6.30 6.01 -12.79
C ILE A 202 -5.53 6.98 -13.66
N THR A 203 -4.77 6.46 -14.61
CA THR A 203 -4.06 7.25 -15.64
C THR A 203 -4.87 7.37 -16.93
N ASP A 204 -5.73 6.37 -17.21
CA ASP A 204 -6.61 6.33 -18.36
C ASP A 204 -7.93 5.64 -17.97
N MET A 205 -8.98 6.44 -17.76
CA MET A 205 -10.30 5.95 -17.33
C MET A 205 -10.92 4.97 -18.34
N LYS A 206 -10.71 5.17 -19.65
CA LYS A 206 -11.27 4.30 -20.68
C LYS A 206 -10.59 2.93 -20.65
N LYS A 207 -9.26 2.90 -20.57
CA LYS A 207 -8.50 1.64 -20.44
C LYS A 207 -8.85 0.92 -19.14
N ALA A 208 -8.89 1.63 -18.00
CA ALA A 208 -9.24 1.08 -16.71
C ALA A 208 -10.62 0.40 -16.74
N LYS A 209 -11.65 1.11 -17.23
CA LYS A 209 -13.00 0.55 -17.36
C LYS A 209 -13.05 -0.65 -18.31
N ALA A 210 -12.33 -0.62 -19.44
CA ALA A 210 -12.25 -1.73 -20.38
C ALA A 210 -11.57 -2.97 -19.77
N SER A 211 -10.47 -2.77 -19.05
CA SER A 211 -9.73 -3.87 -18.40
C SER A 211 -10.56 -4.58 -17.35
N ILE A 212 -11.16 -3.85 -16.39
CA ILE A 212 -11.92 -4.47 -15.29
C ILE A 212 -13.19 -5.19 -15.74
N THR A 213 -13.71 -4.86 -16.92
CA THR A 213 -14.89 -5.52 -17.51
C THR A 213 -14.53 -6.64 -18.49
N ALA A 214 -13.25 -6.79 -18.86
CA ALA A 214 -12.80 -7.79 -19.82
C ALA A 214 -13.01 -9.21 -19.31
N GLU A 215 -13.48 -10.11 -20.17
CA GLU A 215 -13.71 -11.52 -19.81
C GLU A 215 -12.42 -12.21 -19.32
N ALA A 216 -11.27 -11.89 -19.91
CA ALA A 216 -9.98 -12.41 -19.47
C ALA A 216 -9.67 -12.00 -18.03
N LYS A 217 -9.97 -10.74 -17.61
CA LYS A 217 -9.78 -10.26 -16.25
C LYS A 217 -10.74 -10.96 -15.27
N LYS A 218 -12.00 -11.12 -15.66
CA LYS A 218 -12.99 -11.86 -14.85
C LYS A 218 -12.55 -13.31 -14.63
N LYS A 219 -12.09 -13.98 -15.70
CA LYS A 219 -11.58 -15.34 -15.60
C LYS A 219 -10.36 -15.41 -14.67
N LEU A 220 -9.41 -14.51 -14.82
CA LEU A 220 -8.22 -14.43 -13.96
C LEU A 220 -8.61 -14.28 -12.47
N MET A 221 -9.56 -13.39 -12.16
CA MET A 221 -10.07 -13.21 -10.80
C MET A 221 -10.76 -14.46 -10.26
N MET A 222 -11.58 -15.13 -11.06
CA MET A 222 -12.24 -16.40 -10.66
C MET A 222 -11.20 -17.51 -10.40
N ASP A 223 -10.22 -17.64 -11.29
CA ASP A 223 -9.14 -18.64 -11.16
C ASP A 223 -8.27 -18.35 -9.92
N ALA A 224 -8.10 -17.07 -9.56
CA ALA A 224 -7.45 -16.63 -8.33
C ALA A 224 -8.29 -16.85 -7.06
N GLY A 225 -9.51 -17.34 -7.17
CA GLY A 225 -10.39 -17.62 -6.04
C GLY A 225 -11.24 -16.44 -5.57
N VAL A 226 -11.42 -15.39 -6.39
CA VAL A 226 -12.39 -14.32 -6.10
C VAL A 226 -13.81 -14.88 -6.07
N GLU A 227 -14.57 -14.55 -5.05
CA GLU A 227 -15.95 -14.98 -4.82
C GLU A 227 -16.93 -13.85 -5.11
N GLY A 228 -17.90 -14.12 -5.97
CA GLY A 228 -18.91 -13.14 -6.36
C GLY A 228 -18.40 -12.01 -7.24
N ALA A 229 -19.22 -10.98 -7.41
CA ALA A 229 -18.88 -9.81 -8.19
C ALA A 229 -18.11 -8.79 -7.33
N PRO A 230 -16.94 -8.29 -7.79
CA PRO A 230 -16.24 -7.22 -7.09
C PRO A 230 -17.11 -5.95 -6.98
N GLN A 231 -17.03 -5.30 -5.82
CA GLN A 231 -17.57 -3.96 -5.64
C GLN A 231 -16.53 -2.95 -6.13
N MET A 232 -16.97 -1.99 -6.94
CA MET A 232 -16.09 -0.96 -7.51
C MET A 232 -16.59 0.42 -7.10
N PHE A 233 -15.65 1.28 -6.70
CA PHE A 233 -15.94 2.67 -6.39
C PHE A 233 -14.93 3.58 -7.07
N PHE A 234 -15.41 4.36 -8.05
CA PHE A 234 -14.62 5.37 -8.73
C PHE A 234 -14.78 6.69 -7.97
N TYR A 235 -13.65 7.29 -7.57
CA TYR A 235 -13.67 8.53 -6.79
C TYR A 235 -12.49 9.43 -7.13
N LYS A 236 -12.62 10.71 -6.80
CA LYS A 236 -11.55 11.69 -6.85
C LYS A 236 -11.07 12.00 -5.44
N VAL A 237 -9.76 11.98 -5.22
CA VAL A 237 -9.16 12.42 -3.96
C VAL A 237 -9.34 13.92 -3.83
N MET A 238 -9.87 14.33 -2.68
CA MET A 238 -10.09 15.74 -2.30
C MET A 238 -8.95 16.18 -1.37
N GLU A 239 -8.58 17.44 -1.49
CA GLU A 239 -7.60 18.11 -0.60
C GLU A 239 -8.24 18.53 0.71
#